data_954c88037c88fed8a8a6f1e7d78a7c8a
#
_entry.id   954c88037c88fed8a8a6f1e7d78a7c8a
#
_cell.length_a   1.000
_cell.length_b   1.000
_cell.length_c   1.000
_cell.angle_alpha   90.00
_cell.angle_beta   90.00
_cell.angle_gamma   90.00
#
_symmetry.space_group_name_H-M   'P 1'
#
loop_
_entity.id
_entity.type
_entity.pdbx_description
1 polymer ?
#
loop_
_entity_poly.entity_id
_entity_poly.type
_entity_poly.pdbx_seq_one_letter_code
_entity_poly.pdbx_strand_id
1 'polypeptide(L)'
;MGSVMSIMSAFGLAGGAGAKAFVPLLLLGGFHYTPYFELGGRFAWIASPLVMVVLGVLVILEILVDSVPELGEYADTVAYLPKIVAGFIAFAAATGSIDENLTQLGVSGVLGGGTAAGVHWVRNQIRRPFREVAESLHDGAARAASIGEAGISTAVASSAILAPPVAIFALGGFALAGFGLSKKLSGRNAACPNCGASVFRDALACPSCGSEI
;
A
#
# COMPACT_ATOMS: atom_id res chain seq x y z
N MET A 1 -14.75 -21.08 -3.88
CA MET A 1 -14.02 -20.93 -2.59
C MET A 1 -15.03 -20.73 -1.48
N GLY A 2 -14.79 -21.24 -0.26
CA GLY A 2 -15.67 -20.93 0.87
C GLY A 2 -15.66 -19.43 1.17
N SER A 3 -16.77 -18.85 1.65
CA SER A 3 -16.92 -17.41 1.89
C SER A 3 -15.79 -16.80 2.76
N VAL A 4 -15.24 -17.56 3.70
CA VAL A 4 -14.12 -17.11 4.54
C VAL A 4 -12.83 -16.90 3.72
N MET A 5 -12.51 -17.83 2.82
CA MET A 5 -11.32 -17.72 1.97
C MET A 5 -11.42 -16.54 1.02
N SER A 6 -12.60 -16.25 0.45
CA SER A 6 -12.81 -15.08 -0.40
C SER A 6 -12.62 -13.77 0.36
N ILE A 7 -13.09 -13.70 1.61
CA ILE A 7 -12.89 -12.53 2.47
C ILE A 7 -11.39 -12.33 2.80
N MET A 8 -10.68 -13.42 3.13
CA MET A 8 -9.24 -13.36 3.39
C MET A 8 -8.46 -12.91 2.14
N SER A 9 -8.80 -13.45 0.96
CA SER A 9 -8.24 -12.99 -0.32
C SER A 9 -8.51 -11.52 -0.55
N ALA A 10 -9.73 -11.06 -0.29
CA ALA A 10 -10.13 -9.67 -0.47
C ALA A 10 -9.30 -8.70 0.38
N PHE A 11 -9.11 -9.01 1.67
CA PHE A 11 -8.25 -8.22 2.55
C PHE A 11 -6.78 -8.26 2.12
N GLY A 12 -6.27 -9.43 1.70
CA GLY A 12 -4.91 -9.57 1.20
C GLY A 12 -4.64 -8.72 -0.04
N LEU A 13 -5.56 -8.76 -1.00
CA LEU A 13 -5.47 -7.95 -2.23
C LEU A 13 -5.61 -6.45 -1.95
N ALA A 14 -6.58 -6.07 -1.10
CA ALA A 14 -6.73 -4.68 -0.68
C ALA A 14 -5.51 -4.15 0.08
N GLY A 15 -4.90 -4.98 0.94
CA GLY A 15 -3.65 -4.66 1.62
C GLY A 15 -2.48 -4.47 0.65
N GLY A 16 -2.35 -5.35 -0.34
CA GLY A 16 -1.39 -5.19 -1.44
C GLY A 16 -1.57 -3.86 -2.17
N ALA A 17 -2.82 -3.44 -2.43
CA ALA A 17 -3.12 -2.15 -3.05
C ALA A 17 -2.69 -0.95 -2.19
N GLY A 18 -2.68 -1.10 -0.88
CA GLY A 18 -2.14 -0.09 0.04
C GLY A 18 -0.64 0.12 -0.08
N ALA A 19 0.12 -0.91 -0.47
CA ALA A 19 1.55 -0.78 -0.78
C ALA A 19 1.76 -0.20 -2.19
N LYS A 20 1.20 -0.86 -3.22
CA LYS A 20 1.22 -0.44 -4.63
C LYS A 20 -0.18 -0.60 -5.23
N ALA A 21 -0.80 0.51 -5.65
CA ALA A 21 -2.21 0.56 -6.03
C ALA A 21 -2.56 -0.42 -7.16
N PHE A 22 -1.78 -0.43 -8.21
CA PHE A 22 -2.12 -1.10 -9.46
C PHE A 22 -1.63 -2.55 -9.54
N VAL A 23 -0.68 -2.96 -8.68
CA VAL A 23 -0.10 -4.31 -8.67
C VAL A 23 -1.16 -5.40 -8.41
N PRO A 24 -2.02 -5.31 -7.37
CA PRO A 24 -3.05 -6.33 -7.15
C PRO A 24 -4.09 -6.41 -8.25
N LEU A 25 -4.44 -5.28 -8.88
CA LEU A 25 -5.38 -5.27 -10.01
C LEU A 25 -4.77 -5.96 -11.23
N LEU A 26 -3.50 -5.70 -11.52
CA LEU A 26 -2.78 -6.35 -12.61
C LEU A 26 -2.67 -7.86 -12.37
N LEU A 27 -2.40 -8.29 -11.13
CA LEU A 27 -2.38 -9.71 -10.76
C LEU A 27 -3.74 -10.37 -10.87
N LEU A 28 -4.82 -9.71 -10.42
CA LEU A 28 -6.19 -10.21 -10.60
C LEU A 28 -6.51 -10.46 -12.07
N GLY A 29 -6.15 -9.51 -12.96
CA GLY A 29 -6.29 -9.69 -14.40
C GLY A 29 -5.47 -10.84 -14.93
N GLY A 30 -4.22 -11.00 -14.48
CA GLY A 30 -3.34 -12.11 -14.88
C GLY A 30 -3.81 -13.47 -14.38
N PHE A 31 -4.22 -13.58 -13.12
CA PHE A 31 -4.71 -14.83 -12.54
C PHE A 31 -6.05 -15.28 -13.12
N HIS A 32 -6.85 -14.37 -13.69
CA HIS A 32 -8.08 -14.72 -14.41
C HIS A 32 -7.87 -15.73 -15.54
N TYR A 33 -6.69 -15.71 -16.17
CA TYR A 33 -6.33 -16.67 -17.22
C TYR A 33 -5.73 -17.99 -16.69
N THR A 34 -5.76 -18.18 -15.38
CA THR A 34 -5.25 -19.38 -14.71
C THR A 34 -6.38 -20.16 -14.04
N PRO A 35 -6.22 -21.45 -13.71
CA PRO A 35 -7.24 -22.21 -13.00
C PRO A 35 -7.41 -21.82 -11.52
N TYR A 36 -6.59 -20.90 -11.00
CA TYR A 36 -6.57 -20.56 -9.58
C TYR A 36 -7.59 -19.49 -9.19
N PHE A 37 -7.95 -18.61 -10.13
CA PHE A 37 -8.84 -17.49 -9.85
C PHE A 37 -9.60 -17.06 -11.11
N GLU A 38 -10.90 -16.85 -10.95
CA GLU A 38 -11.77 -16.35 -12.01
C GLU A 38 -12.48 -15.08 -11.53
N LEU A 39 -12.36 -14.01 -12.33
CA LEU A 39 -13.08 -12.77 -12.08
C LEU A 39 -14.55 -12.93 -12.43
N GLY A 40 -15.44 -12.52 -11.53
CA GLY A 40 -16.86 -12.43 -11.82
C GLY A 40 -17.15 -11.50 -13.01
N GLY A 41 -18.25 -11.74 -13.73
CA GLY A 41 -18.55 -11.08 -15.00
C GLY A 41 -18.45 -9.53 -14.97
N ARG A 42 -18.81 -8.91 -13.84
CA ARG A 42 -18.69 -7.44 -13.68
C ARG A 42 -17.26 -6.93 -13.59
N PHE A 43 -16.30 -7.78 -13.22
CA PHE A 43 -14.88 -7.43 -13.11
C PHE A 43 -14.03 -8.00 -14.24
N ALA A 44 -14.61 -8.72 -15.18
CA ALA A 44 -13.90 -9.30 -16.33
C ALA A 44 -13.17 -8.24 -17.17
N TRP A 45 -13.60 -6.97 -17.13
CA TRP A 45 -12.92 -5.86 -17.79
C TRP A 45 -11.48 -5.65 -17.27
N ILE A 46 -11.16 -6.03 -16.01
CA ILE A 46 -9.81 -5.94 -15.45
C ILE A 46 -8.84 -6.85 -16.23
N ALA A 47 -9.34 -8.01 -16.68
CA ALA A 47 -8.55 -8.97 -17.46
C ALA A 47 -8.46 -8.61 -18.95
N SER A 48 -9.14 -7.54 -19.43
CA SER A 48 -9.01 -7.16 -20.83
C SER A 48 -7.58 -6.74 -21.17
N PRO A 49 -7.03 -7.15 -22.32
CA PRO A 49 -5.62 -6.87 -22.67
C PRO A 49 -5.27 -5.38 -22.61
N LEU A 50 -6.19 -4.53 -23.04
CA LEU A 50 -6.00 -3.07 -22.99
C LEU A 50 -5.84 -2.57 -21.55
N VAL A 51 -6.73 -3.00 -20.65
CA VAL A 51 -6.69 -2.60 -19.25
C VAL A 51 -5.44 -3.14 -18.57
N MET A 52 -5.03 -4.37 -18.87
CA MET A 52 -3.79 -4.93 -18.32
C MET A 52 -2.55 -4.16 -18.75
N VAL A 53 -2.49 -3.72 -20.03
CA VAL A 53 -1.40 -2.84 -20.49
C VAL A 53 -1.42 -1.51 -19.74
N VAL A 54 -2.59 -0.89 -19.59
CA VAL A 54 -2.74 0.37 -18.84
C VAL A 54 -2.31 0.18 -17.39
N LEU A 55 -2.77 -0.88 -16.72
CA LEU A 55 -2.36 -1.19 -15.34
C LEU A 55 -0.85 -1.40 -15.23
N GLY A 56 -0.24 -2.10 -16.19
CA GLY A 56 1.21 -2.28 -16.26
C GLY A 56 1.98 -0.95 -16.36
N VAL A 57 1.52 -0.06 -17.23
CA VAL A 57 2.07 1.31 -17.34
C VAL A 57 1.90 2.07 -16.04
N LEU A 58 0.73 1.99 -15.40
CA LEU A 58 0.47 2.67 -14.12
C LEU A 58 1.36 2.13 -12.98
N VAL A 59 1.65 0.82 -12.96
CA VAL A 59 2.62 0.23 -12.01
C VAL A 59 4.00 0.83 -12.21
N ILE A 60 4.45 0.96 -13.46
CA ILE A 60 5.76 1.55 -13.78
C ILE A 60 5.78 3.02 -13.35
N LEU A 61 4.74 3.78 -13.67
CA LEU A 61 4.63 5.18 -13.28
C LEU A 61 4.62 5.35 -11.75
N GLU A 62 3.89 4.50 -11.02
CA GLU A 62 3.88 4.50 -9.55
C GLU A 62 5.28 4.22 -8.98
N ILE A 63 6.04 3.29 -9.56
CA ILE A 63 7.42 3.02 -9.15
C ILE A 63 8.33 4.23 -9.44
N LEU A 64 8.19 4.86 -10.60
CA LEU A 64 8.99 6.02 -10.98
C LEU A 64 8.70 7.22 -10.06
N VAL A 65 7.44 7.55 -9.84
CA VAL A 65 7.04 8.66 -8.95
C VAL A 65 7.54 8.43 -7.52
N ASP A 66 7.39 7.21 -7.01
CA ASP A 66 7.87 6.84 -5.67
C ASP A 66 9.41 6.83 -5.56
N SER A 67 10.12 6.83 -6.69
CA SER A 67 11.59 6.85 -6.74
C SER A 67 12.17 8.27 -6.74
N VAL A 68 11.33 9.30 -6.83
CA VAL A 68 11.74 10.72 -6.83
C VAL A 68 11.59 11.27 -5.41
N PRO A 69 12.70 11.54 -4.67
CA PRO A 69 12.64 11.96 -3.27
C PRO A 69 11.91 13.29 -3.07
N GLU A 70 12.09 14.24 -4.00
CA GLU A 70 11.53 15.59 -3.93
C GLU A 70 9.99 15.61 -3.96
N LEU A 71 9.38 14.60 -4.59
CA LEU A 71 7.93 14.46 -4.66
C LEU A 71 7.34 13.75 -3.44
N GLY A 72 8.18 13.26 -2.52
CA GLY A 72 7.83 12.29 -1.50
C GLY A 72 6.59 12.57 -0.68
N GLU A 73 6.44 13.77 -0.14
CA GLU A 73 5.30 14.10 0.72
C GLU A 73 4.02 14.34 -0.10
N TYR A 74 4.13 15.00 -1.24
CA TYR A 74 3.02 15.21 -2.17
C TYR A 74 2.58 13.90 -2.80
N ALA A 75 3.52 13.07 -3.25
CA ALA A 75 3.23 11.76 -3.84
C ALA A 75 2.51 10.85 -2.83
N ASP A 76 2.96 10.80 -1.57
CA ASP A 76 2.32 10.02 -0.52
C ASP A 76 0.88 10.49 -0.25
N THR A 77 0.60 11.79 -0.29
CA THR A 77 -0.74 12.33 -0.07
C THR A 77 -1.65 12.05 -1.26
N VAL A 78 -1.19 12.31 -2.46
CA VAL A 78 -1.97 12.07 -3.70
C VAL A 78 -2.22 10.57 -3.92
N ALA A 79 -1.28 9.72 -3.53
CA ALA A 79 -1.39 8.27 -3.67
C ALA A 79 -2.52 7.63 -2.84
N TYR A 80 -3.08 8.32 -1.82
CA TYR A 80 -4.22 7.78 -1.07
C TYR A 80 -5.41 7.47 -1.95
N LEU A 81 -5.77 8.38 -2.85
CA LEU A 81 -6.96 8.21 -3.70
C LEU A 81 -6.87 6.98 -4.60
N PRO A 82 -5.84 6.80 -5.44
CA PRO A 82 -5.73 5.61 -6.29
C PRO A 82 -5.62 4.32 -5.46
N LYS A 83 -4.99 4.33 -4.28
CA LYS A 83 -4.87 3.16 -3.41
C LYS A 83 -6.20 2.77 -2.78
N ILE A 84 -6.99 3.73 -2.31
CA ILE A 84 -8.34 3.49 -1.78
C ILE A 84 -9.22 2.90 -2.87
N VAL A 85 -9.21 3.48 -4.08
CA VAL A 85 -10.01 3.00 -5.22
C VAL A 85 -9.56 1.60 -5.65
N ALA A 86 -8.26 1.37 -5.78
CA ALA A 86 -7.73 0.06 -6.15
C ALA A 86 -8.03 -1.00 -5.07
N GLY A 87 -7.92 -0.66 -3.79
CA GLY A 87 -8.28 -1.54 -2.68
C GLY A 87 -9.76 -1.89 -2.66
N PHE A 88 -10.63 -0.91 -2.92
CA PHE A 88 -12.06 -1.14 -3.10
C PHE A 88 -12.34 -2.12 -4.24
N ILE A 89 -11.79 -1.85 -5.44
CA ILE A 89 -12.00 -2.70 -6.61
C ILE A 89 -11.48 -4.12 -6.37
N ALA A 90 -10.28 -4.26 -5.80
CA ALA A 90 -9.67 -5.54 -5.52
C ALA A 90 -10.48 -6.35 -4.49
N PHE A 91 -10.97 -5.70 -3.44
CA PHE A 91 -11.84 -6.33 -2.44
C PHE A 91 -13.15 -6.82 -3.04
N ALA A 92 -13.81 -5.95 -3.80
CA ALA A 92 -15.08 -6.26 -4.45
C ALA A 92 -14.94 -7.39 -5.49
N ALA A 93 -13.86 -7.38 -6.27
CA ALA A 93 -13.56 -8.42 -7.25
C ALA A 93 -13.33 -9.79 -6.60
N ALA A 94 -12.62 -9.82 -5.46
CA ALA A 94 -12.32 -11.05 -4.73
C ALA A 94 -13.55 -11.65 -4.00
N THR A 95 -14.47 -10.80 -3.53
CA THR A 95 -15.69 -11.25 -2.86
C THR A 95 -16.82 -11.58 -3.83
N GLY A 96 -16.75 -11.15 -5.09
CA GLY A 96 -17.84 -11.25 -6.05
C GLY A 96 -19.07 -10.40 -5.70
N SER A 97 -18.94 -9.47 -4.77
CA SER A 97 -20.04 -8.87 -3.99
C SER A 97 -20.82 -7.76 -4.70
N ILE A 98 -20.61 -7.51 -6.00
CA ILE A 98 -21.27 -6.36 -6.67
C ILE A 98 -22.63 -6.75 -7.29
N ASP A 99 -23.03 -8.01 -7.23
CA ASP A 99 -24.18 -8.46 -8.03
C ASP A 99 -25.55 -8.01 -7.49
N GLU A 100 -25.71 -7.61 -6.24
CA GLU A 100 -27.08 -7.49 -5.71
C GLU A 100 -27.44 -6.25 -4.88
N ASN A 101 -26.50 -5.47 -4.29
CA ASN A 101 -26.92 -4.37 -3.41
C ASN A 101 -25.89 -3.24 -3.24
N LEU A 102 -26.34 -1.99 -3.25
CA LEU A 102 -25.57 -0.79 -2.87
C LEU A 102 -24.92 -0.91 -1.49
N THR A 103 -25.52 -1.64 -0.58
CA THR A 103 -24.97 -1.92 0.76
C THR A 103 -23.67 -2.74 0.68
N GLN A 104 -23.63 -3.78 -0.15
CA GLN A 104 -22.42 -4.60 -0.34
C GLN A 104 -21.30 -3.81 -1.00
N LEU A 105 -21.65 -2.94 -1.96
CA LEU A 105 -20.71 -2.03 -2.58
C LEU A 105 -20.11 -1.06 -1.54
N GLY A 106 -20.96 -0.50 -0.67
CA GLY A 106 -20.53 0.35 0.44
C GLY A 106 -19.60 -0.36 1.42
N VAL A 107 -19.94 -1.60 1.80
CA VAL A 107 -19.11 -2.44 2.68
C VAL A 107 -17.75 -2.73 2.03
N SER A 108 -17.74 -3.13 0.75
CA SER A 108 -16.48 -3.35 0.00
C SER A 108 -15.64 -2.09 -0.10
N GLY A 109 -16.28 -0.92 -0.26
CA GLY A 109 -15.60 0.38 -0.27
C GLY A 109 -14.92 0.70 1.05
N VAL A 110 -15.64 0.53 2.16
CA VAL A 110 -15.11 0.79 3.51
C VAL A 110 -14.03 -0.22 3.89
N LEU A 111 -14.28 -1.51 3.68
CA LEU A 111 -13.33 -2.56 4.06
C LEU A 111 -12.12 -2.58 3.14
N GLY A 112 -12.31 -2.58 1.83
CA GLY A 112 -11.22 -2.63 0.85
C GLY A 112 -10.44 -1.32 0.80
N GLY A 113 -11.12 -0.20 0.63
CA GLY A 113 -10.49 1.13 0.61
C GLY A 113 -9.87 1.49 1.95
N GLY A 114 -10.54 1.17 3.06
CA GLY A 114 -10.03 1.39 4.42
C GLY A 114 -8.78 0.56 4.71
N THR A 115 -8.76 -0.72 4.28
CA THR A 115 -7.56 -1.58 4.40
C THR A 115 -6.39 -1.03 3.61
N ALA A 116 -6.62 -0.62 2.35
CA ALA A 116 -5.58 -0.02 1.51
C ALA A 116 -5.04 1.29 2.12
N ALA A 117 -5.92 2.16 2.60
CA ALA A 117 -5.53 3.39 3.27
C ALA A 117 -4.72 3.13 4.55
N GLY A 118 -5.14 2.15 5.37
CA GLY A 118 -4.44 1.75 6.58
C GLY A 118 -3.05 1.20 6.31
N VAL A 119 -2.90 0.31 5.32
CA VAL A 119 -1.59 -0.22 4.90
C VAL A 119 -0.72 0.89 4.34
N HIS A 120 -1.27 1.81 3.54
CA HIS A 120 -0.52 2.96 3.03
C HIS A 120 -0.03 3.87 4.16
N TRP A 121 -0.87 4.13 5.16
CA TRP A 121 -0.47 4.90 6.33
C TRP A 121 0.68 4.23 7.09
N VAL A 122 0.58 2.91 7.37
CA VAL A 122 1.66 2.14 8.03
C VAL A 122 2.94 2.19 7.19
N ARG A 123 2.82 1.99 5.86
CA ARG A 123 3.94 2.11 4.93
C ARG A 123 4.66 3.46 5.06
N ASN A 124 3.91 4.54 5.10
CA ASN A 124 4.48 5.88 5.21
C ASN A 124 5.20 6.10 6.54
N GLN A 125 4.68 5.53 7.65
CA GLN A 125 5.36 5.58 8.95
C GLN A 125 6.72 4.85 8.93
N ILE A 126 6.82 3.75 8.19
CA ILE A 126 8.07 3.01 8.03
C ILE A 126 9.01 3.76 7.07
N ARG A 127 8.49 4.30 5.97
CA ARG A 127 9.28 4.88 4.90
C ARG A 127 9.89 6.24 5.25
N ARG A 128 9.21 7.09 6.04
CA ARG A 128 9.69 8.42 6.42
C ARG A 128 11.11 8.41 6.99
N PRO A 129 11.43 7.64 8.05
CA PRO A 129 12.80 7.62 8.60
C PRO A 129 13.83 7.04 7.63
N PHE A 130 13.44 6.13 6.72
CA PHE A 130 14.35 5.61 5.70
C PHE A 130 14.64 6.61 4.59
N ARG A 131 13.73 7.54 4.30
CA ARG A 131 13.91 8.56 3.27
C ARG A 131 15.02 9.53 3.67
N GLU A 132 15.02 9.99 4.92
CA GLU A 132 16.06 10.87 5.46
C GLU A 132 17.47 10.24 5.39
N VAL A 133 17.55 8.93 5.63
CA VAL A 133 18.81 8.19 5.51
C VAL A 133 19.17 7.91 4.03
N ALA A 134 18.19 7.64 3.18
CA ALA A 134 18.43 7.34 1.77
C ALA A 134 18.90 8.56 0.98
N GLU A 135 18.41 9.76 1.31
CA GLU A 135 18.89 11.03 0.73
C GLU A 135 20.39 11.26 0.99
N SER A 136 20.90 10.77 2.12
CA SER A 136 22.32 10.86 2.46
C SER A 136 23.21 9.80 1.79
N LEU A 137 22.61 8.72 1.27
CA LEU A 137 23.38 7.57 0.82
C LEU A 137 23.58 7.48 -0.70
N HIS A 138 22.58 7.68 -1.54
CA HIS A 138 22.69 7.71 -3.04
C HIS A 138 21.28 7.66 -3.67
N ASP A 139 21.12 8.25 -4.87
CA ASP A 139 19.88 8.25 -5.68
C ASP A 139 19.31 6.85 -5.97
N GLY A 140 20.14 5.81 -5.88
CA GLY A 140 19.72 4.42 -6.10
C GLY A 140 18.89 3.81 -4.95
N ALA A 141 19.01 4.32 -3.74
CA ALA A 141 18.36 3.73 -2.56
C ALA A 141 16.82 3.89 -2.60
N ALA A 142 16.31 5.05 -3.01
CA ALA A 142 14.89 5.31 -3.16
C ALA A 142 14.26 4.41 -4.23
N ARG A 143 14.96 4.22 -5.36
CA ARG A 143 14.52 3.31 -6.44
C ARG A 143 14.49 1.85 -6.00
N ALA A 144 15.54 1.39 -5.31
CA ALA A 144 15.60 0.04 -4.78
C ALA A 144 14.47 -0.23 -3.78
N ALA A 145 14.16 0.73 -2.90
CA ALA A 145 13.04 0.64 -1.97
C ALA A 145 11.70 0.54 -2.70
N SER A 146 11.45 1.37 -3.72
CA SER A 146 10.20 1.35 -4.50
C SER A 146 10.01 0.04 -5.27
N ILE A 147 11.08 -0.53 -5.84
CA ILE A 147 11.04 -1.85 -6.48
C ILE A 147 10.80 -2.95 -5.45
N GLY A 148 11.45 -2.88 -4.28
CA GLY A 148 11.23 -3.81 -3.17
C GLY A 148 9.78 -3.81 -2.69
N GLU A 149 9.16 -2.64 -2.55
CA GLU A 149 7.73 -2.50 -2.21
C GLU A 149 6.83 -3.12 -3.27
N ALA A 150 7.14 -2.95 -4.56
CA ALA A 150 6.38 -3.59 -5.64
C ALA A 150 6.50 -5.12 -5.56
N GLY A 151 7.69 -5.64 -5.23
CA GLY A 151 7.91 -7.07 -4.99
C GLY A 151 7.10 -7.59 -3.80
N ILE A 152 7.08 -6.87 -2.69
CA ILE A 152 6.27 -7.22 -1.50
C ILE A 152 4.78 -7.18 -1.85
N SER A 153 4.30 -6.13 -2.53
CA SER A 153 2.90 -6.05 -2.97
C SER A 153 2.53 -7.23 -3.88
N THR A 154 3.41 -7.60 -4.82
CA THR A 154 3.24 -8.76 -5.69
C THR A 154 3.15 -10.06 -4.89
N ALA A 155 4.04 -10.27 -3.92
CA ALA A 155 4.04 -11.46 -3.07
C ALA A 155 2.77 -11.56 -2.21
N VAL A 156 2.36 -10.46 -1.58
CA VAL A 156 1.13 -10.40 -0.76
C VAL A 156 -0.10 -10.64 -1.63
N ALA A 157 -0.22 -9.98 -2.78
CA ALA A 157 -1.37 -10.14 -3.66
C ALA A 157 -1.43 -11.55 -4.29
N SER A 158 -0.30 -12.13 -4.69
CA SER A 158 -0.24 -13.51 -5.17
C SER A 158 -0.59 -14.51 -4.08
N SER A 159 -0.07 -14.32 -2.85
CA SER A 159 -0.44 -15.18 -1.72
C SER A 159 -1.91 -15.03 -1.33
N ALA A 160 -2.50 -13.85 -1.50
CA ALA A 160 -3.93 -13.63 -1.27
C ALA A 160 -4.81 -14.46 -2.21
N ILE A 161 -4.34 -14.76 -3.41
CA ILE A 161 -5.04 -15.59 -4.38
C ILE A 161 -4.77 -17.08 -4.14
N LEU A 162 -3.50 -17.46 -3.94
CA LEU A 162 -3.07 -18.86 -3.86
C LEU A 162 -3.19 -19.47 -2.46
N ALA A 163 -2.95 -18.67 -1.42
CA ALA A 163 -2.93 -19.09 -0.02
C ALA A 163 -3.42 -17.94 0.89
N PRO A 164 -4.73 -17.60 0.88
CA PRO A 164 -5.28 -16.43 1.57
C PRO A 164 -4.88 -16.27 3.04
N PRO A 165 -4.78 -17.35 3.86
CA PRO A 165 -4.33 -17.20 5.24
C PRO A 165 -2.93 -16.60 5.35
N VAL A 166 -2.01 -16.94 4.44
CA VAL A 166 -0.63 -16.41 4.45
C VAL A 166 -0.62 -14.90 4.24
N ALA A 167 -1.47 -14.39 3.34
CA ALA A 167 -1.60 -12.96 3.10
C ALA A 167 -2.09 -12.21 4.35
N ILE A 168 -3.04 -12.78 5.10
CA ILE A 168 -3.55 -12.18 6.34
C ILE A 168 -2.46 -12.13 7.42
N PHE A 169 -1.69 -13.22 7.60
CA PHE A 169 -0.58 -13.21 8.54
C PHE A 169 0.50 -12.19 8.13
N ALA A 170 0.80 -12.07 6.84
CA ALA A 170 1.76 -11.09 6.33
C ALA A 170 1.27 -9.65 6.60
N LEU A 171 0.00 -9.35 6.33
CA LEU A 171 -0.59 -8.04 6.62
C LEU A 171 -0.64 -7.73 8.11
N GLY A 172 -1.02 -8.71 8.94
CA GLY A 172 -1.03 -8.57 10.40
C GLY A 172 0.37 -8.30 10.94
N GLY A 173 1.37 -9.04 10.49
CA GLY A 173 2.78 -8.84 10.85
C GLY A 173 3.29 -7.47 10.43
N PHE A 174 2.96 -7.03 9.21
CA PHE A 174 3.31 -5.70 8.72
C PHE A 174 2.66 -4.58 9.55
N ALA A 175 1.38 -4.71 9.88
CA ALA A 175 0.67 -3.74 10.71
C ALA A 175 1.26 -3.67 12.12
N LEU A 176 1.56 -4.80 12.75
CA LEU A 176 2.18 -4.86 14.08
C LEU A 176 3.59 -4.25 14.08
N ALA A 177 4.40 -4.56 13.06
CA ALA A 177 5.73 -3.99 12.91
C ALA A 177 5.69 -2.47 12.73
N GLY A 178 4.79 -1.97 11.86
CA GLY A 178 4.62 -0.54 11.64
C GLY A 178 4.11 0.19 12.88
N PHE A 179 3.15 -0.39 13.60
CA PHE A 179 2.63 0.19 14.83
C PHE A 179 3.69 0.22 15.95
N GLY A 180 4.45 -0.88 16.09
CA GLY A 180 5.56 -0.95 17.05
C GLY A 180 6.65 0.08 16.73
N LEU A 181 7.00 0.24 15.46
CA LEU A 181 7.99 1.22 15.02
C LEU A 181 7.50 2.65 15.23
N SER A 182 6.25 2.95 14.88
CA SER A 182 5.67 4.30 15.08
C SER A 182 5.66 4.70 16.55
N LYS A 183 5.29 3.77 17.45
CA LYS A 183 5.31 4.01 18.89
C LYS A 183 6.73 4.25 19.41
N LYS A 184 7.71 3.49 18.94
CA LYS A 184 9.13 3.65 19.31
C LYS A 184 9.71 4.98 18.81
N LEU A 185 9.35 5.39 17.59
CA LEU A 185 9.79 6.67 17.02
C LEU A 185 9.12 7.86 17.70
N SER A 186 7.81 7.80 17.97
CA SER A 186 7.09 8.87 18.70
C SER A 186 7.66 9.12 20.10
N GLY A 187 8.14 8.08 20.77
CA GLY A 187 8.78 8.23 22.08
C GLY A 187 10.16 8.90 22.06
N ARG A 188 10.75 9.09 20.88
CA ARG A 188 12.05 9.77 20.68
C ARG A 188 11.92 11.22 20.26
N ASN A 189 10.71 11.74 20.09
CA ASN A 189 10.49 13.14 19.75
C ASN A 189 10.50 14.01 21.02
N ALA A 190 11.16 15.17 20.93
CA ALA A 190 11.16 16.21 21.93
C ALA A 190 10.69 17.54 21.30
N ALA A 191 10.19 18.46 22.11
CA ALA A 191 9.91 19.81 21.62
C ALA A 191 11.23 20.61 21.56
N CYS A 192 11.46 21.29 20.45
CA CYS A 192 12.58 22.21 20.34
C CYS A 192 12.44 23.32 21.40
N PRO A 193 13.49 23.60 22.21
CA PRO A 193 13.40 24.60 23.26
C PRO A 193 13.22 26.03 22.72
N ASN A 194 13.57 26.27 21.46
CA ASN A 194 13.52 27.62 20.87
C ASN A 194 12.19 27.89 20.12
N CYS A 195 11.65 26.93 19.35
CA CYS A 195 10.46 27.15 18.52
C CYS A 195 9.28 26.21 18.84
N GLY A 196 9.46 25.25 19.75
CA GLY A 196 8.42 24.27 20.10
C GLY A 196 8.12 23.20 19.05
N ALA A 197 8.81 23.21 17.90
CA ALA A 197 8.63 22.19 16.88
C ALA A 197 9.04 20.81 17.38
N SER A 198 8.31 19.77 16.96
CA SER A 198 8.64 18.38 17.29
C SER A 198 9.91 17.96 16.53
N VAL A 199 10.96 17.61 17.24
CA VAL A 199 12.26 17.21 16.70
C VAL A 199 12.71 15.90 17.34
N PHE A 200 13.56 15.13 16.67
CA PHE A 200 14.17 13.96 17.28
C PHE A 200 15.09 14.38 18.44
N ARG A 201 15.05 13.63 19.55
CA ARG A 201 15.87 13.89 20.74
C ARG A 201 17.38 13.92 20.45
N ASP A 202 17.79 13.16 19.44
CA ASP A 202 19.20 13.02 19.02
C ASP A 202 19.55 13.97 17.84
N ALA A 203 18.66 14.90 17.47
CA ALA A 203 18.92 15.87 16.41
C ALA A 203 19.94 16.91 16.88
N LEU A 204 20.93 17.21 16.07
CA LEU A 204 21.97 18.21 16.36
C LEU A 204 21.45 19.64 16.17
N ALA A 205 20.47 19.83 15.29
CA ALA A 205 19.85 21.13 15.01
C ALA A 205 18.35 20.96 14.69
N CYS A 206 17.58 21.99 15.00
CA CYS A 206 16.15 22.02 14.69
C CYS A 206 15.93 22.31 13.19
N PRO A 207 15.22 21.45 12.42
CA PRO A 207 14.96 21.69 11.01
C PRO A 207 14.05 22.89 10.76
N SER A 208 13.26 23.32 11.78
CA SER A 208 12.31 24.43 11.64
C SER A 208 12.92 25.81 11.95
N CYS A 209 13.87 25.91 12.86
CA CYS A 209 14.46 27.20 13.27
C CYS A 209 16.00 27.24 13.22
N GLY A 210 16.67 26.13 12.86
CA GLY A 210 18.12 26.03 12.75
C GLY A 210 18.88 26.09 14.08
N SER A 211 18.20 26.19 15.25
CA SER A 211 18.89 26.22 16.54
C SER A 211 19.51 24.87 16.87
N GLU A 212 20.70 24.84 17.41
CA GLU A 212 21.31 23.65 18.02
C GLU A 212 20.44 23.16 19.20
N ILE A 213 20.30 21.84 19.32
CA ILE A 213 19.44 21.18 20.32
C ILE A 213 20.31 20.35 21.26
#